data_667c7f2bd439bea04fb0508b813f83c8
#
_entry.id   667c7f2bd439bea04fb0508b813f83c8
#
_cell.length_a   1.000
_cell.length_b   1.000
_cell.length_c   1.000
_cell.angle_alpha   90.00
_cell.angle_beta   90.00
_cell.angle_gamma   90.00
#
_symmetry.space_group_name_H-M   'P 1'
#
loop_
_entity.id
_entity.type
_entity.pdbx_description
1 polymer ?
#
loop_
_entity_poly.entity_id
_entity_poly.type
_entity_poly.pdbx_seq_one_letter_code
_entity_poly.pdbx_strand_id
1 'polypeptide(L)'
;HIFWFHSIADNMIRLHKSEDPNDSLSFVGQEMIIPTYTEVTKRDSIVNYNGSRYRAYVYINPSKMRVIKTIYTEDGISMDNVYYDNVMHICVYEGKKSLFASDITKQMFESVVPADFLVQAILSDTKFVKVDRNGFHYQAVLSIPESSIYSIANLTVSFSGKLTITPT
;
A
#
# COMPACT_ATOMS: atom_id res chain seq x y z
N HIS A 1 -10.20 -18.19 4.69
CA HIS A 1 -9.44 -18.23 4.51
C HIS A 1 -8.60 -18.07 4.39
N ILE A 2 -8.56 -18.45 4.22
CA ILE A 2 -7.35 -18.25 4.13
C ILE A 2 -7.06 -17.94 3.12
N PHE A 3 -6.90 -17.68 2.93
CA PHE A 3 -6.36 -17.49 2.00
C PHE A 3 -5.65 -17.36 1.38
N TRP A 4 -5.68 -17.26 0.96
CA TRP A 4 -4.73 -17.19 0.27
C TRP A 4 -4.83 -16.76 -0.52
N PHE A 5 -4.72 -16.57 -0.94
CA PHE A 5 -4.47 -16.27 -1.72
C PHE A 5 -4.88 -16.55 -2.35
N HIS A 6 -5.32 -16.60 -2.74
CA HIS A 6 -5.31 -16.92 -3.42
C HIS A 6 -5.63 -16.60 -3.45
N SER A 7 -5.96 -16.40 -3.33
CA SER A 7 -5.82 -16.40 -3.49
C SER A 7 -6.09 -16.05 -3.23
N ILE A 8 -6.38 -15.53 -3.27
CA ILE A 8 -6.16 -15.42 -3.19
C ILE A 8 -6.69 -15.30 -3.30
N ALA A 9 -7.34 -15.09 -3.34
CA ALA A 9 -7.30 -15.28 -3.45
C ALA A 9 -7.77 -15.07 -3.31
N ASP A 10 -8.27 -14.79 -3.44
CA ASP A 10 -8.21 -14.83 -3.12
C ASP A 10 -8.16 -14.38 -2.62
N ASN A 11 -8.43 -14.02 -2.44
CA ASN A 11 -7.86 -13.84 -1.75
C ASN A 11 -7.33 -13.81 -1.17
N MET A 12 -7.23 -13.78 -0.91
CA MET A 12 -6.40 -14.02 -0.23
C MET A 12 -5.81 -14.36 -0.20
N ILE A 13 -5.86 -14.35 -0.26
CA ILE A 13 -5.01 -14.92 -0.16
C ILE A 13 -5.08 -15.30 -0.15
N ARG A 14 -5.29 -15.34 -0.30
CA ARG A 14 -5.04 -15.97 -0.27
C ARG A 14 -4.56 -16.21 -0.11
N LEU A 15 -4.78 -16.11 0.11
CA LEU A 15 -4.17 -16.65 0.33
C LEU A 15 -4.53 -17.14 -0.03
N HIS A 16 -4.77 -17.43 -0.22
CA HIS A 16 -4.61 -18.31 -0.54
C HIS A 16 -4.96 -18.72 -0.25
N LYS A 17 -5.44 -18.88 -0.26
CA LYS A 17 -5.47 -19.61 0.23
C LYS A 17 -5.12 -20.46 -0.08
N SER A 18 -5.46 -20.63 0.13
CA SER A 18 -4.77 -21.85 -0.23
C SER A 18 -5.70 -23.04 -0.17
N GLU A 19 -5.66 -23.89 -1.15
CA GLU A 19 -6.51 -25.02 -1.14
C GLU A 19 -6.05 -26.14 -0.28
N ASP A 20 -4.79 -26.18 -0.02
CA ASP A 20 -4.24 -27.21 0.84
C ASP A 20 -4.48 -26.80 2.28
N PRO A 21 -5.25 -27.55 3.03
CA PRO A 21 -5.53 -27.17 4.40
C PRO A 21 -4.30 -27.13 5.28
N ASN A 22 -3.22 -27.76 4.86
CA ASN A 22 -2.01 -27.73 5.66
C ASN A 22 -1.22 -26.45 5.50
N ASP A 23 -1.47 -25.71 4.45
CA ASP A 23 -0.71 -24.50 4.21
C ASP A 23 -0.98 -23.45 5.27
N SER A 24 -2.22 -23.33 5.67
CA SER A 24 -2.55 -22.32 6.64
C SER A 24 -2.07 -22.68 8.03
N LEU A 25 -1.79 -23.95 8.25
CA LEU A 25 -1.45 -24.40 9.57
C LEU A 25 -0.03 -24.13 9.98
N SER A 26 0.83 -23.98 9.00
CA SER A 26 2.21 -23.67 9.30
C SER A 26 2.38 -22.25 9.77
N PHE A 27 1.32 -21.49 9.69
CA PHE A 27 1.43 -20.08 9.89
C PHE A 27 1.05 -19.72 11.30
N VAL A 28 2.02 -19.36 12.07
CA VAL A 28 1.79 -18.95 13.42
C VAL A 28 2.39 -17.62 13.58
N GLY A 29 1.62 -16.66 13.76
CA GLY A 29 2.36 -15.56 13.73
C GLY A 29 1.96 -14.35 14.43
N GLN A 30 2.89 -13.52 14.52
CA GLN A 30 2.76 -12.18 14.94
C GLN A 30 2.86 -11.24 13.75
N GLU A 31 2.70 -11.79 12.56
CA GLU A 31 2.88 -11.00 11.38
C GLU A 31 1.78 -9.97 11.26
N MET A 32 2.16 -8.84 10.70
CA MET A 32 1.20 -7.83 10.32
C MET A 32 0.35 -8.36 9.18
N ILE A 33 -0.97 -8.15 9.28
CA ILE A 33 -1.85 -8.51 8.19
C ILE A 33 -1.73 -7.44 7.12
N ILE A 34 -1.29 -7.84 5.95
CA ILE A 34 -1.13 -6.93 4.82
C ILE A 34 -2.38 -7.05 3.96
N PRO A 35 -3.09 -5.93 3.74
CA PRO A 35 -4.27 -5.99 2.90
C PRO A 35 -3.91 -6.42 1.50
N THR A 36 -4.70 -7.31 0.93
CA THR A 36 -4.55 -7.74 -0.45
C THR A 36 -5.73 -7.21 -1.23
N TYR A 37 -5.45 -6.42 -2.25
CA TYR A 37 -6.49 -5.81 -3.06
C TYR A 37 -6.54 -6.54 -4.39
N THR A 38 -7.73 -7.00 -4.76
CA THR A 38 -7.98 -7.60 -6.07
C THR A 38 -8.79 -6.67 -6.94
N GLU A 39 -9.33 -5.62 -6.35
CA GLU A 39 -10.13 -4.63 -7.06
C GLU A 39 -9.68 -3.25 -6.62
N VAL A 40 -10.00 -2.26 -7.45
CA VAL A 40 -9.69 -0.88 -7.12
C VAL A 40 -10.50 -0.48 -5.89
N THR A 41 -9.81 0.05 -4.90
CA THR A 41 -10.43 0.57 -3.68
C THR A 41 -10.31 2.08 -3.68
N LYS A 42 -11.41 2.75 -3.41
CA LYS A 42 -11.45 4.21 -3.38
C LYS A 42 -11.67 4.68 -1.96
N ARG A 43 -10.84 5.62 -1.53
CA ARG A 43 -11.02 6.35 -0.28
C ARG A 43 -11.32 7.80 -0.62
N ASP A 44 -12.38 8.34 -0.03
CA ASP A 44 -12.88 9.68 -0.33
C ASP A 44 -12.92 10.48 0.96
N SER A 45 -12.33 11.66 0.94
CA SER A 45 -12.34 12.56 2.09
C SER A 45 -12.76 13.95 1.64
N ILE A 46 -13.65 14.56 2.39
CA ILE A 46 -14.10 15.93 2.11
C ILE A 46 -13.65 16.80 3.28
N VAL A 47 -12.95 17.87 2.98
CA VAL A 47 -12.43 18.77 4.01
C VAL A 47 -12.66 20.21 3.62
N ASN A 48 -12.81 21.04 4.63
CA ASN A 48 -12.92 22.49 4.44
C ASN A 48 -11.69 23.14 5.03
N TYR A 49 -11.10 24.04 4.28
CA TYR A 49 -9.93 24.75 4.75
C TYR A 49 -9.97 26.17 4.18
N ASN A 50 -9.84 27.14 5.07
CA ASN A 50 -9.72 28.55 4.70
C ASN A 50 -10.86 29.02 3.79
N GLY A 51 -12.07 28.54 4.06
CA GLY A 51 -13.26 28.92 3.32
C GLY A 51 -13.52 28.14 2.05
N SER A 52 -12.65 27.23 1.68
CA SER A 52 -12.82 26.41 0.49
C SER A 52 -13.08 24.96 0.86
N ARG A 53 -13.82 24.28 0.00
CA ARG A 53 -14.15 22.87 0.18
C ARG A 53 -13.35 22.04 -0.80
N TYR A 54 -12.66 21.03 -0.27
CA TYR A 54 -11.79 20.17 -1.05
C TYR A 54 -12.22 18.72 -0.95
N ARG A 55 -11.99 17.98 -2.01
CA ARG A 55 -12.19 16.53 -2.01
C ARG A 55 -10.86 15.88 -2.32
N ALA A 56 -10.46 14.94 -1.46
CA ALA A 56 -9.23 14.21 -1.62
C ALA A 56 -9.56 12.73 -1.83
N TYR A 57 -9.13 12.17 -2.96
CA TYR A 57 -9.36 10.77 -3.29
C TYR A 57 -8.05 10.01 -3.29
N VAL A 58 -8.11 8.78 -2.79
CA VAL A 58 -7.03 7.82 -3.00
C VAL A 58 -7.64 6.59 -3.62
N TYR A 59 -7.15 6.21 -4.79
CA TYR A 59 -7.51 4.96 -5.43
C TYR A 59 -6.37 3.98 -5.23
N ILE A 60 -6.66 2.84 -4.62
CA ILE A 60 -5.69 1.77 -4.44
C ILE A 60 -5.90 0.82 -5.61
N ASN A 61 -4.94 0.80 -6.52
CA ASN A 61 -5.02 0.01 -7.75
C ASN A 61 -4.09 -1.18 -7.65
N PRO A 62 -4.62 -2.41 -7.64
CA PRO A 62 -3.74 -3.58 -7.68
C PRO A 62 -2.91 -3.56 -8.96
N SER A 63 -1.64 -3.89 -8.83
CA SER A 63 -0.76 -3.91 -9.97
C SER A 63 -0.30 -5.33 -10.26
N LYS A 64 0.36 -5.54 -11.39
CA LYS A 64 0.93 -6.83 -11.73
C LYS A 64 2.40 -6.94 -11.35
N MET A 65 2.93 -5.92 -10.68
CA MET A 65 4.31 -5.94 -10.23
C MET A 65 4.43 -6.83 -9.01
N ARG A 66 5.33 -7.80 -9.07
CA ARG A 66 5.44 -8.84 -8.06
C ARG A 66 6.57 -8.58 -7.10
N VAL A 67 6.35 -8.97 -5.86
CA VAL A 67 7.39 -9.08 -4.85
C VAL A 67 7.44 -10.55 -4.45
N ILE A 68 8.62 -11.15 -4.56
CA ILE A 68 8.79 -12.56 -4.29
C ILE A 68 9.52 -12.70 -2.97
N LYS A 69 8.94 -13.51 -2.06
CA LYS A 69 9.57 -13.83 -0.80
C LYS A 69 9.84 -15.32 -0.75
N THR A 70 11.11 -15.69 -0.61
CA THR A 70 11.52 -17.06 -0.54
C THR A 70 11.54 -17.52 0.92
N ILE A 71 10.87 -18.62 1.20
CA ILE A 71 10.78 -19.21 2.52
C ILE A 71 11.43 -20.59 2.46
N TYR A 72 12.20 -20.93 3.48
CA TYR A 72 12.84 -22.24 3.57
C TYR A 72 12.15 -23.05 4.64
N THR A 73 11.83 -24.32 4.31
CA THR A 73 11.26 -25.24 5.28
C THR A 73 12.38 -25.89 6.07
N GLU A 74 12.02 -26.64 7.11
CA GLU A 74 13.00 -27.34 7.91
C GLU A 74 13.77 -28.38 7.09
N ASP A 75 13.15 -28.87 6.04
CA ASP A 75 13.79 -29.85 5.15
C ASP A 75 14.73 -29.23 4.15
N GLY A 76 14.87 -27.91 4.19
CA GLY A 76 15.73 -27.22 3.25
C GLY A 76 15.09 -26.93 1.90
N ILE A 77 13.79 -27.18 1.76
CA ILE A 77 13.07 -26.92 0.54
C ILE A 77 12.70 -25.44 0.51
N SER A 78 12.99 -24.77 -0.58
CA SER A 78 12.62 -23.37 -0.74
C SER A 78 11.25 -23.26 -1.39
N MET A 79 10.49 -22.28 -0.97
CA MET A 79 9.19 -21.94 -1.55
C MET A 79 9.15 -20.45 -1.81
N ASP A 80 8.68 -20.09 -2.99
CA ASP A 80 8.53 -18.68 -3.33
C ASP A 80 7.08 -18.26 -3.16
N ASN A 81 6.85 -17.28 -2.32
CA ASN A 81 5.54 -16.67 -2.18
C ASN A 81 5.54 -15.38 -2.96
N VAL A 82 4.50 -15.19 -3.76
CA VAL A 82 4.38 -14.04 -4.64
C VAL A 82 3.33 -13.10 -4.09
N TYR A 83 3.70 -11.84 -3.97
CA TYR A 83 2.79 -10.77 -3.55
C TYR A 83 2.78 -9.70 -4.63
N TYR A 84 1.65 -9.04 -4.80
CA TYR A 84 1.52 -8.00 -5.81
C TYR A 84 1.52 -6.64 -5.15
N ASP A 85 2.26 -5.74 -5.75
CA ASP A 85 2.31 -4.35 -5.30
C ASP A 85 1.06 -3.60 -5.76
N ASN A 86 0.90 -2.39 -5.28
CA ASN A 86 -0.20 -1.52 -5.65
C ASN A 86 0.32 -0.21 -6.19
N VAL A 87 -0.49 0.43 -7.01
CA VAL A 87 -0.26 1.81 -7.42
C VAL A 87 -1.38 2.64 -6.80
N MET A 88 -1.00 3.70 -6.11
CA MET A 88 -1.97 4.60 -5.49
C MET A 88 -2.16 5.80 -6.39
N HIS A 89 -3.40 6.10 -6.74
CA HIS A 89 -3.70 7.28 -7.50
C HIS A 89 -4.31 8.32 -6.57
N ILE A 90 -3.66 9.46 -6.45
CA ILE A 90 -4.09 10.53 -5.56
C ILE A 90 -4.63 11.67 -6.38
N CYS A 91 -5.84 12.11 -6.06
CA CYS A 91 -6.48 13.24 -6.70
C CYS A 91 -6.98 14.21 -5.64
N VAL A 92 -6.79 15.51 -5.88
CA VAL A 92 -7.32 16.56 -5.01
C VAL A 92 -8.08 17.55 -5.88
N TYR A 93 -9.31 17.85 -5.48
CA TYR A 93 -10.17 18.79 -6.19
C TYR A 93 -10.64 19.91 -5.27
N GLU A 94 -10.74 21.11 -5.82
CA GLU A 94 -11.47 22.22 -5.22
C GLU A 94 -12.68 22.46 -6.10
N GLY A 95 -13.86 22.00 -5.65
CA GLY A 95 -15.03 22.00 -6.52
C GLY A 95 -14.78 21.11 -7.73
N LYS A 96 -14.82 21.70 -8.92
CA LYS A 96 -14.56 20.97 -10.16
C LYS A 96 -13.12 21.11 -10.63
N LYS A 97 -12.33 21.90 -9.94
CA LYS A 97 -10.96 22.18 -10.34
C LYS A 97 -10.03 21.11 -9.77
N SER A 98 -9.26 20.47 -10.65
CA SER A 98 -8.24 19.51 -10.22
C SER A 98 -6.99 20.27 -9.79
N LEU A 99 -6.59 20.06 -8.55
CA LEU A 99 -5.36 20.66 -8.02
C LEU A 99 -4.18 19.71 -8.18
N PHE A 100 -4.44 18.41 -8.14
CA PHE A 100 -3.39 17.40 -8.23
C PHE A 100 -4.01 16.08 -8.66
N ALA A 101 -3.31 15.36 -9.52
CA ALA A 101 -3.70 14.01 -9.91
C ALA A 101 -2.43 13.30 -10.36
N SER A 102 -2.05 12.25 -9.65
CA SER A 102 -0.84 11.52 -9.98
C SER A 102 -0.85 10.12 -9.40
N ASP A 103 -0.13 9.22 -10.05
CA ASP A 103 0.10 7.87 -9.55
C ASP A 103 1.30 7.88 -8.62
N ILE A 104 1.14 7.19 -7.50
CA ILE A 104 2.20 7.04 -6.51
C ILE A 104 2.62 5.58 -6.53
N THR A 105 3.90 5.35 -6.79
CA THR A 105 4.45 4.01 -6.86
C THR A 105 5.50 3.81 -5.79
N LYS A 106 5.81 2.56 -5.51
CA LYS A 106 6.79 2.19 -4.50
C LYS A 106 8.15 2.84 -4.77
N GLN A 107 8.55 2.92 -6.03
CA GLN A 107 9.86 3.46 -6.41
C GLN A 107 10.04 4.92 -6.01
N MET A 108 8.96 5.64 -5.85
CA MET A 108 9.03 7.05 -5.45
C MET A 108 9.51 7.24 -4.01
N PHE A 109 9.58 6.17 -3.25
CA PHE A 109 10.04 6.21 -1.86
C PHE A 109 11.51 5.86 -1.70
N GLU A 110 12.23 5.72 -2.80
CA GLU A 110 13.65 5.28 -2.74
C GLU A 110 14.55 6.23 -1.97
N SER A 111 14.18 7.49 -1.86
CA SER A 111 14.97 8.46 -1.13
C SER A 111 14.67 8.52 0.36
N VAL A 112 13.59 7.85 0.80
CA VAL A 112 13.13 7.94 2.19
C VAL A 112 13.17 6.61 2.93
N VAL A 113 13.41 5.50 2.22
CA VAL A 113 13.56 4.18 2.84
C VAL A 113 14.77 3.48 2.26
N PRO A 114 15.39 2.55 3.01
CA PRO A 114 16.55 1.82 2.50
C PRO A 114 16.19 0.96 1.30
N ALA A 115 17.14 0.80 0.39
CA ALA A 115 16.91 0.07 -0.86
C ALA A 115 16.62 -1.41 -0.60
N ASP A 116 17.29 -2.02 0.36
CA ASP A 116 17.07 -3.42 0.66
C ASP A 116 15.70 -3.68 1.29
N PHE A 117 15.16 -2.70 2.02
CA PHE A 117 13.78 -2.76 2.50
C PHE A 117 12.81 -2.63 1.32
N LEU A 118 13.07 -1.64 0.47
CA LEU A 118 12.14 -1.29 -0.60
C LEU A 118 11.91 -2.44 -1.57
N VAL A 119 12.96 -3.19 -1.88
CA VAL A 119 12.86 -4.29 -2.85
C VAL A 119 11.96 -5.41 -2.33
N GLN A 120 11.83 -5.54 -1.02
CA GLN A 120 11.01 -6.58 -0.40
C GLN A 120 9.61 -6.11 -0.04
N ALA A 121 9.36 -4.82 -0.09
CA ALA A 121 8.12 -4.22 0.41
C ALA A 121 7.09 -4.07 -0.70
N ILE A 122 5.85 -3.95 -0.29
CA ILE A 122 4.77 -3.50 -1.16
C ILE A 122 4.21 -2.20 -0.60
N LEU A 123 3.68 -1.36 -1.47
CA LEU A 123 2.95 -0.15 -1.07
C LEU A 123 1.55 -0.61 -0.68
N SER A 124 1.35 -0.80 0.62
CA SER A 124 0.17 -1.51 1.09
C SER A 124 -1.03 -0.60 1.36
N ASP A 125 -0.79 0.65 1.68
CA ASP A 125 -1.90 1.57 1.95
C ASP A 125 -1.45 3.01 1.79
N THR A 126 -2.40 3.88 1.53
CA THR A 126 -2.21 5.33 1.54
C THR A 126 -3.51 5.96 2.00
N LYS A 127 -3.42 6.88 2.93
CA LYS A 127 -4.62 7.54 3.46
C LYS A 127 -4.38 9.02 3.64
N PHE A 128 -5.45 9.78 3.48
CA PHE A 128 -5.45 11.21 3.75
C PHE A 128 -5.47 11.43 5.26
N VAL A 129 -4.67 12.38 5.73
CA VAL A 129 -4.56 12.68 7.15
C VAL A 129 -5.18 14.02 7.50
N LYS A 130 -4.74 15.08 6.83
CA LYS A 130 -5.21 16.43 7.15
C LYS A 130 -4.84 17.42 6.05
N VAL A 131 -5.41 18.61 6.15
CA VAL A 131 -5.02 19.76 5.33
C VAL A 131 -4.57 20.87 6.29
N ASP A 132 -3.50 21.55 5.90
CA ASP A 132 -3.04 22.73 6.62
C ASP A 132 -2.42 23.71 5.61
N ARG A 133 -1.72 24.73 6.10
CA ARG A 133 -1.15 25.76 5.21
C ARG A 133 -0.15 25.21 4.21
N ASN A 134 0.44 24.04 4.49
CA ASN A 134 1.41 23.42 3.59
C ASN A 134 0.74 22.59 2.50
N GLY A 135 -0.54 22.29 2.67
CA GLY A 135 -1.28 21.51 1.70
C GLY A 135 -1.97 20.30 2.31
N PHE A 136 -2.10 19.29 1.48
CA PHE A 136 -2.81 18.03 1.83
C PHE A 136 -1.81 16.99 2.24
N HIS A 137 -2.00 16.41 3.43
CA HIS A 137 -1.06 15.45 4.01
C HIS A 137 -1.64 14.05 3.95
N TYR A 138 -0.82 13.13 3.46
CA TYR A 138 -1.16 11.72 3.39
C TYR A 138 -0.08 10.91 4.07
N GLN A 139 -0.44 9.70 4.48
CA GLN A 139 0.53 8.72 4.97
C GLN A 139 0.46 7.48 4.11
N ALA A 140 1.62 7.03 3.67
CA ALA A 140 1.76 5.80 2.91
C ALA A 140 2.43 4.75 3.79
N VAL A 141 1.97 3.52 3.68
CA VAL A 141 2.53 2.39 4.41
C VAL A 141 3.17 1.44 3.42
N LEU A 142 4.45 1.14 3.65
CA LEU A 142 5.17 0.13 2.89
C LEU A 142 5.45 -1.02 3.84
N SER A 143 5.11 -2.24 3.44
CA SER A 143 5.19 -3.40 4.33
C SER A 143 5.87 -4.56 3.63
N ILE A 144 6.72 -5.26 4.37
CA ILE A 144 7.30 -6.51 3.89
C ILE A 144 6.29 -7.62 4.17
N PRO A 145 5.83 -8.34 3.15
CA PRO A 145 4.86 -9.41 3.34
C PRO A 145 5.34 -10.46 4.33
N GLU A 146 4.41 -11.00 5.09
CA GLU A 146 4.65 -12.07 6.07
C GLU A 146 5.68 -11.69 7.13
N SER A 147 5.66 -10.40 7.51
CA SER A 147 6.55 -9.93 8.56
C SER A 147 5.86 -8.79 9.30
N SER A 148 6.47 -8.37 10.38
CA SER A 148 6.02 -7.18 11.11
C SER A 148 6.81 -5.93 10.70
N ILE A 149 7.62 -6.04 9.65
CA ILE A 149 8.48 -4.94 9.23
C ILE A 149 7.73 -4.04 8.27
N TYR A 150 7.62 -2.78 8.61
CA TYR A 150 6.96 -1.80 7.76
C TYR A 150 7.59 -0.43 7.97
N SER A 151 7.27 0.47 7.06
CA SER A 151 7.71 1.86 7.15
C SER A 151 6.55 2.76 6.76
N ILE A 152 6.48 3.92 7.40
CA ILE A 152 5.47 4.92 7.08
C ILE A 152 6.20 6.13 6.52
N ALA A 153 5.69 6.65 5.43
CA ALA A 153 6.22 7.87 4.82
C ALA A 153 5.10 8.90 4.70
N ASN A 154 5.48 10.15 4.77
CA ASN A 154 4.54 11.26 4.62
C ASN A 154 4.58 11.80 3.20
N LEU A 155 3.39 12.06 2.65
CA LEU A 155 3.27 12.73 1.37
C LEU A 155 2.54 14.04 1.62
N THR A 156 3.05 15.11 1.02
CA THR A 156 2.41 16.41 1.09
C THR A 156 2.18 16.92 -0.32
N VAL A 157 0.93 17.25 -0.62
CA VAL A 157 0.55 17.87 -1.88
C VAL A 157 0.24 19.32 -1.59
N SER A 158 1.04 20.22 -2.13
CA SER A 158 0.83 21.65 -1.91
C SER A 158 -0.40 22.14 -2.67
N PHE A 159 -0.90 23.32 -2.30
CA PHE A 159 -2.04 23.91 -3.01
C PHE A 159 -1.70 24.24 -4.46
N SER A 160 -0.42 24.36 -4.79
CA SER A 160 0.03 24.58 -6.16
C SER A 160 0.21 23.29 -6.94
N GLY A 161 -0.01 22.12 -6.30
CA GLY A 161 0.06 20.84 -6.99
C GLY A 161 1.43 20.18 -6.96
N LYS A 162 2.26 20.50 -5.98
CA LYS A 162 3.59 19.90 -5.86
C LYS A 162 3.58 18.81 -4.81
N LEU A 163 4.08 17.63 -5.17
CA LEU A 163 4.19 16.49 -4.25
C LEU A 163 5.57 16.49 -3.59
N THR A 164 5.58 16.27 -2.29
CA THR A 164 6.80 16.07 -1.51
C THR A 164 6.64 14.82 -0.67
N ILE A 165 7.68 13.97 -0.65
CA ILE A 165 7.68 12.74 0.12
C ILE A 165 8.78 12.83 1.17
N THR A 166 8.42 12.60 2.44
CA THR A 166 9.37 12.68 3.54
C THR A 166 9.22 11.47 4.44
N PRO A 167 10.29 11.05 5.13
CA PRO A 167 10.18 10.00 6.14
C PRO A 167 9.42 10.52 7.36
N THR A 168 8.84 9.60 8.13
CA THR A 168 8.23 9.98 9.40
C THR A 168 9.24 10.01 10.53
#